data_9da9730fc620594422f474eba9d2da09
#
_entry.id   9da9730fc620594422f474eba9d2da09
#
_cell.length_a   1.000
_cell.length_b   1.000
_cell.length_c   1.000
_cell.angle_alpha   90.00
_cell.angle_beta   90.00
_cell.angle_gamma   90.00
#
_symmetry.space_group_name_H-M   'P 1'
#
loop_
_entity.id
_entity.type
_entity.pdbx_description
1 polymer ?
#
loop_
_entity_poly.entity_id
_entity_poly.type
_entity_poly.pdbx_seq_one_letter_code
_entity_poly.pdbx_strand_id
1 'polypeptide(L)'
;MRITLKDIAEELQVSTNTVSKALNHKAKVSEELRAKIIETARRLGYEKNTYASRLSQKPITIGVLINGYDKNYYQYTLRGFQKAERQLADCKVFFDIRIVEIDSYTEENSVKIVDEFVANGVQGIIFNDCHFSALQRLLDSLNEKNIYTALLNYDSDQMKRSFSMTNDYEIAAGLACDIFKMKLDIRERIILYSQAEASYSGKCFLEAFSRQANEHHFENITIASSRQEFFDVMAEDAGGIYVAHASYLEVCSYLKKYFAPEHKPCLVVSDIYEQAAPFVEDGTIDAIIYQKPQKQAFDAALAMYHAIFEGSVAEEKKKIIPLLLLKSNYQKYL
;
A
#
# COMPACT_ATOMS: atom_id res chain seq x y z
N MET A 1 -12.04 -6.62 -36.81
CA MET A 1 -10.60 -6.78 -37.13
C MET A 1 -9.85 -5.81 -36.23
N ARG A 2 -8.77 -6.22 -35.56
CA ARG A 2 -8.02 -5.33 -34.66
C ARG A 2 -7.12 -4.42 -35.48
N ILE A 3 -7.21 -3.11 -35.32
CA ILE A 3 -6.36 -2.13 -36.03
C ILE A 3 -4.91 -2.26 -35.53
N THR A 4 -3.97 -2.22 -36.46
CA THR A 4 -2.54 -2.36 -36.24
C THR A 4 -1.76 -1.10 -36.56
N LEU A 5 -0.49 -1.02 -36.14
CA LEU A 5 0.41 0.07 -36.56
C LEU A 5 0.56 0.16 -38.09
N LYS A 6 0.39 -0.98 -38.78
CA LYS A 6 0.51 -1.06 -40.24
C LYS A 6 -0.67 -0.35 -40.91
N ASP A 7 -1.88 -0.51 -40.40
CA ASP A 7 -3.08 0.13 -40.93
C ASP A 7 -2.99 1.67 -40.82
N ILE A 8 -2.47 2.18 -39.68
CA ILE A 8 -2.22 3.62 -39.50
C ILE A 8 -1.11 4.12 -40.46
N ALA A 9 -0.05 3.32 -40.60
CA ALA A 9 1.07 3.66 -41.46
C ALA A 9 0.68 3.73 -42.94
N GLU A 10 -0.15 2.80 -43.40
CA GLU A 10 -0.69 2.75 -44.78
C GLU A 10 -1.59 3.94 -45.03
N GLU A 11 -2.49 4.30 -44.12
CA GLU A 11 -3.40 5.41 -44.27
C GLU A 11 -2.66 6.77 -44.37
N LEU A 12 -1.62 6.95 -43.57
CA LEU A 12 -0.84 8.20 -43.55
C LEU A 12 0.38 8.19 -44.50
N GLN A 13 0.61 7.10 -45.23
CA GLN A 13 1.73 6.91 -46.14
C GLN A 13 3.10 7.13 -45.46
N VAL A 14 3.23 6.66 -44.22
CA VAL A 14 4.48 6.72 -43.42
C VAL A 14 4.96 5.32 -43.05
N SER A 15 6.17 5.20 -42.55
CA SER A 15 6.67 3.89 -42.06
C SER A 15 5.99 3.53 -40.72
N THR A 16 5.81 2.22 -40.47
CA THR A 16 5.34 1.72 -39.16
C THR A 16 6.25 2.17 -38.02
N ASN A 17 7.56 2.35 -38.29
CA ASN A 17 8.52 2.88 -37.34
C ASN A 17 8.22 4.36 -37.00
N THR A 18 7.80 5.17 -37.98
CA THR A 18 7.38 6.57 -37.77
C THR A 18 6.13 6.62 -36.89
N VAL A 19 5.12 5.78 -37.19
CA VAL A 19 3.91 5.66 -36.36
C VAL A 19 4.27 5.25 -34.93
N SER A 20 5.10 4.23 -34.78
CA SER A 20 5.55 3.77 -33.45
C SER A 20 6.28 4.86 -32.66
N LYS A 21 7.19 5.62 -33.32
CA LYS A 21 7.89 6.74 -32.68
C LYS A 21 6.94 7.87 -32.25
N ALA A 22 5.96 8.20 -33.08
CA ALA A 22 4.97 9.23 -32.78
C ALA A 22 4.11 8.86 -31.57
N LEU A 23 3.56 7.63 -31.54
CA LEU A 23 2.70 7.12 -30.46
C LEU A 23 3.46 6.89 -29.15
N ASN A 24 4.79 6.73 -29.19
CA ASN A 24 5.66 6.55 -28.03
C ASN A 24 6.40 7.85 -27.63
N HIS A 25 6.00 9.01 -28.13
CA HIS A 25 6.60 10.32 -27.84
C HIS A 25 8.13 10.38 -28.02
N LYS A 26 8.71 9.49 -28.87
CA LYS A 26 10.15 9.50 -29.15
C LYS A 26 10.55 10.67 -30.05
N ALA A 27 11.76 11.18 -29.86
CA ALA A 27 12.33 12.24 -30.70
C ALA A 27 12.39 11.84 -32.21
N LYS A 28 12.49 12.83 -33.13
CA LYS A 28 12.55 12.70 -34.60
C LYS A 28 11.22 12.48 -35.32
N VAL A 29 10.08 12.92 -34.76
CA VAL A 29 8.83 13.08 -35.47
C VAL A 29 8.37 14.50 -35.23
N SER A 30 8.01 15.25 -36.30
CA SER A 30 7.50 16.62 -36.16
C SER A 30 6.17 16.63 -35.39
N GLU A 31 5.91 17.69 -34.64
CA GLU A 31 4.69 17.80 -33.83
C GLU A 31 3.41 17.74 -34.69
N GLU A 32 3.45 18.32 -35.92
CA GLU A 32 2.35 18.25 -36.86
C GLU A 32 2.04 16.80 -37.30
N LEU A 33 3.06 16.04 -37.67
CA LEU A 33 2.90 14.64 -38.06
C LEU A 33 2.50 13.77 -36.86
N ARG A 34 3.02 14.05 -35.68
CA ARG A 34 2.63 13.39 -34.42
C ARG A 34 1.12 13.58 -34.16
N ALA A 35 0.63 14.82 -34.23
CA ALA A 35 -0.79 15.12 -34.03
C ALA A 35 -1.67 14.34 -35.02
N LYS A 36 -1.31 14.31 -36.32
CA LYS A 36 -2.03 13.54 -37.33
C LYS A 36 -2.07 12.06 -37.05
N ILE A 37 -0.94 11.46 -36.58
CA ILE A 37 -0.85 10.04 -36.25
C ILE A 37 -1.73 9.71 -35.03
N ILE A 38 -1.73 10.55 -33.99
CA ILE A 38 -2.57 10.36 -32.79
C ILE A 38 -4.04 10.46 -33.14
N GLU A 39 -4.43 11.43 -33.94
CA GLU A 39 -5.80 11.60 -34.38
C GLU A 39 -6.29 10.40 -35.23
N THR A 40 -5.48 9.95 -36.17
CA THR A 40 -5.80 8.79 -37.03
C THR A 40 -5.90 7.52 -36.17
N ALA A 41 -5.00 7.31 -35.22
CA ALA A 41 -5.03 6.17 -34.31
C ALA A 41 -6.34 6.16 -33.48
N ARG A 42 -6.76 7.33 -32.97
CA ARG A 42 -8.01 7.47 -32.22
C ARG A 42 -9.23 7.19 -33.11
N ARG A 43 -9.27 7.76 -34.32
CA ARG A 43 -10.38 7.59 -35.28
C ARG A 43 -10.55 6.14 -35.72
N LEU A 44 -9.45 5.42 -35.94
CA LEU A 44 -9.46 4.01 -36.30
C LEU A 44 -9.74 3.07 -35.15
N GLY A 45 -9.75 3.56 -33.90
CA GLY A 45 -9.90 2.74 -32.70
C GLY A 45 -8.67 1.88 -32.43
N TYR A 46 -7.47 2.39 -32.75
CA TYR A 46 -6.23 1.67 -32.45
C TYR A 46 -5.99 1.61 -30.94
N GLU A 47 -5.93 0.40 -30.43
CA GLU A 47 -5.44 0.13 -29.08
C GLU A 47 -4.01 -0.36 -29.13
N LYS A 48 -3.10 0.32 -28.42
CA LYS A 48 -1.69 -0.01 -28.36
C LYS A 48 -1.55 -1.47 -27.87
N ASN A 49 -0.96 -2.34 -28.68
CA ASN A 49 -0.63 -3.68 -28.26
C ASN A 49 0.65 -3.64 -27.40
N THR A 50 0.49 -3.28 -26.13
CA THR A 50 1.59 -3.22 -25.15
C THR A 50 2.29 -4.57 -25.00
N TYR A 51 1.57 -5.68 -25.11
CA TYR A 51 2.12 -7.03 -25.02
C TYR A 51 3.08 -7.36 -26.17
N ALA A 52 2.70 -7.09 -27.43
CA ALA A 52 3.55 -7.33 -28.59
C ALA A 52 4.83 -6.48 -28.56
N SER A 53 4.71 -5.22 -28.13
CA SER A 53 5.86 -4.34 -27.93
C SER A 53 6.79 -4.86 -26.82
N ARG A 54 6.21 -5.46 -25.76
CA ARG A 54 6.96 -5.94 -24.60
C ARG A 54 7.71 -7.25 -24.83
N LEU A 55 7.18 -8.15 -25.66
CA LEU A 55 7.81 -9.42 -25.98
C LEU A 55 9.22 -9.28 -26.58
N SER A 56 9.50 -8.18 -27.27
CA SER A 56 10.81 -7.86 -27.86
C SER A 56 11.78 -7.14 -26.92
N GLN A 57 11.33 -6.77 -25.72
CA GLN A 57 12.15 -6.01 -24.75
C GLN A 57 12.84 -6.93 -23.72
N LYS A 58 13.84 -6.35 -23.03
CA LYS A 58 14.53 -7.04 -21.91
C LYS A 58 13.56 -7.27 -20.74
N PRO A 59 13.74 -8.32 -19.96
CA PRO A 59 13.00 -8.53 -18.73
C PRO A 59 13.10 -7.32 -17.78
N ILE A 60 12.04 -7.08 -17.02
CA ILE A 60 12.03 -6.10 -15.93
C ILE A 60 12.08 -6.87 -14.62
N THR A 61 13.00 -6.49 -13.74
CA THR A 61 13.03 -6.98 -12.36
C THR A 61 12.74 -5.82 -11.41
N ILE A 62 11.78 -6.01 -10.51
CA ILE A 62 11.37 -5.04 -9.49
C ILE A 62 11.77 -5.63 -8.14
N GLY A 63 12.63 -4.92 -7.41
CA GLY A 63 12.94 -5.24 -6.01
C GLY A 63 11.78 -4.81 -5.09
N VAL A 64 11.48 -5.62 -4.09
CA VAL A 64 10.49 -5.26 -3.06
C VAL A 64 11.10 -5.55 -1.70
N LEU A 65 11.27 -4.50 -0.89
CA LEU A 65 11.72 -4.60 0.49
C LEU A 65 10.51 -4.42 1.41
N ILE A 66 10.24 -5.41 2.24
CA ILE A 66 9.10 -5.42 3.16
C ILE A 66 9.60 -5.43 4.60
N ASN A 67 9.13 -4.48 5.42
CA ASN A 67 9.26 -4.56 6.86
C ASN A 67 8.30 -5.64 7.40
N GLY A 68 8.86 -6.68 7.99
CA GLY A 68 8.16 -7.88 8.43
C GLY A 68 7.61 -7.84 9.85
N TYR A 69 7.33 -6.65 10.41
CA TYR A 69 6.87 -6.47 11.79
C TYR A 69 5.56 -7.21 12.13
N ASP A 70 4.63 -7.34 11.17
CA ASP A 70 3.38 -8.09 11.32
C ASP A 70 3.21 -9.11 10.19
N LYS A 71 3.38 -10.39 10.54
CA LYS A 71 3.27 -11.50 9.58
C LYS A 71 1.87 -11.60 8.96
N ASN A 72 0.82 -11.35 9.71
CA ASN A 72 -0.55 -11.41 9.19
C ASN A 72 -0.75 -10.33 8.13
N TYR A 73 -0.25 -9.11 8.38
CA TYR A 73 -0.36 -7.99 7.45
C TYR A 73 0.47 -8.23 6.18
N TYR A 74 1.77 -8.52 6.29
CA TYR A 74 2.60 -8.63 5.10
C TYR A 74 2.25 -9.82 4.19
N GLN A 75 1.61 -10.88 4.70
CA GLN A 75 1.11 -11.96 3.87
C GLN A 75 0.07 -11.48 2.84
N TYR A 76 -0.82 -10.56 3.20
CA TYR A 76 -1.76 -9.95 2.25
C TYR A 76 -1.06 -9.05 1.23
N THR A 77 -0.05 -8.31 1.68
CA THR A 77 0.82 -7.54 0.79
C THR A 77 1.51 -8.45 -0.24
N LEU A 78 2.08 -9.57 0.20
CA LEU A 78 2.68 -10.59 -0.69
C LEU A 78 1.68 -11.14 -1.72
N ARG A 79 0.46 -11.46 -1.31
CA ARG A 79 -0.61 -11.89 -2.24
C ARG A 79 -0.85 -10.85 -3.34
N GLY A 80 -0.74 -9.56 -3.01
CA GLY A 80 -0.87 -8.46 -3.96
C GLY A 80 0.24 -8.47 -5.01
N PHE A 81 1.49 -8.56 -4.59
CA PHE A 81 2.64 -8.66 -5.50
C PHE A 81 2.59 -9.92 -6.36
N GLN A 82 2.28 -11.07 -5.78
CA GLN A 82 2.11 -12.34 -6.52
C GLN A 82 0.99 -12.28 -7.56
N LYS A 83 -0.11 -11.57 -7.25
CA LYS A 83 -1.19 -11.33 -8.22
C LYS A 83 -0.72 -10.46 -9.38
N ALA A 84 0.05 -9.40 -9.09
CA ALA A 84 0.62 -8.54 -10.10
C ALA A 84 1.64 -9.30 -10.99
N GLU A 85 2.50 -10.13 -10.40
CA GLU A 85 3.46 -10.94 -11.12
C GLU A 85 2.77 -11.88 -12.11
N ARG A 86 1.71 -12.58 -11.67
CA ARG A 86 0.90 -13.42 -12.57
C ARG A 86 0.27 -12.61 -13.71
N GLN A 87 -0.25 -11.41 -13.42
CA GLN A 87 -0.86 -10.54 -14.45
C GLN A 87 0.18 -10.01 -15.44
N LEU A 88 1.41 -9.77 -15.00
CA LEU A 88 2.50 -9.22 -15.79
C LEU A 88 3.45 -10.29 -16.38
N ALA A 89 3.14 -11.58 -16.20
CA ALA A 89 4.00 -12.69 -16.64
C ALA A 89 4.35 -12.60 -18.13
N ASP A 90 3.35 -12.34 -18.98
CA ASP A 90 3.55 -12.16 -20.43
C ASP A 90 4.38 -10.91 -20.78
N CYS A 91 4.49 -9.96 -19.84
CA CYS A 91 5.33 -8.78 -19.98
C CYS A 91 6.78 -9.01 -19.52
N LYS A 92 7.15 -10.22 -19.11
CA LYS A 92 8.48 -10.57 -18.56
C LYS A 92 8.87 -9.70 -17.37
N VAL A 93 7.93 -9.51 -16.45
CA VAL A 93 8.15 -8.77 -15.19
C VAL A 93 8.32 -9.77 -14.07
N PHE A 94 9.37 -9.61 -13.28
CA PHE A 94 9.73 -10.44 -12.15
C PHE A 94 9.86 -9.59 -10.90
N PHE A 95 9.56 -10.18 -9.75
CA PHE A 95 9.70 -9.51 -8.45
C PHE A 95 10.74 -10.26 -7.60
N ASP A 96 11.79 -9.56 -7.16
CA ASP A 96 12.69 -10.01 -6.09
C ASP A 96 12.18 -9.44 -4.78
N ILE A 97 11.48 -10.27 -3.99
CA ILE A 97 10.81 -9.84 -2.75
C ILE A 97 11.64 -10.29 -1.55
N ARG A 98 12.05 -9.34 -0.72
CA ARG A 98 12.79 -9.55 0.52
C ARG A 98 11.98 -9.03 1.69
N ILE A 99 11.75 -9.91 2.67
CA ILE A 99 11.10 -9.58 3.93
C ILE A 99 12.18 -9.50 4.99
N VAL A 100 12.24 -8.40 5.72
CA VAL A 100 13.15 -8.24 6.85
C VAL A 100 12.32 -8.34 8.11
N GLU A 101 12.48 -9.46 8.82
CA GLU A 101 11.80 -9.71 10.08
C GLU A 101 12.25 -8.67 11.14
N ILE A 102 11.37 -8.40 12.10
CA ILE A 102 11.53 -7.32 13.09
C ILE A 102 12.90 -7.35 13.80
N ASP A 103 13.36 -8.54 14.20
CA ASP A 103 14.63 -8.71 14.90
C ASP A 103 15.86 -8.42 14.03
N SER A 104 15.69 -8.45 12.71
CA SER A 104 16.72 -8.20 11.69
C SER A 104 16.52 -6.87 10.98
N TYR A 105 15.49 -6.09 11.32
CA TYR A 105 15.17 -4.83 10.69
C TYR A 105 16.09 -3.72 11.18
N THR A 106 17.27 -3.66 10.58
CA THR A 106 18.30 -2.64 10.84
C THR A 106 18.58 -1.85 9.57
N GLU A 107 19.10 -0.63 9.73
CA GLU A 107 19.54 0.19 8.61
C GLU A 107 20.57 -0.55 7.75
N GLU A 108 21.59 -1.16 8.40
CA GLU A 108 22.67 -1.88 7.73
C GLU A 108 22.15 -3.04 6.86
N ASN A 109 21.25 -3.85 7.41
CA ASN A 109 20.67 -4.98 6.67
C ASN A 109 19.77 -4.50 5.52
N SER A 110 19.00 -3.44 5.73
CA SER A 110 18.14 -2.87 4.70
C SER A 110 18.96 -2.29 3.53
N VAL A 111 20.03 -1.55 3.83
CA VAL A 111 20.96 -1.01 2.82
C VAL A 111 21.62 -2.15 2.05
N LYS A 112 22.11 -3.18 2.72
CA LYS A 112 22.73 -4.35 2.08
C LYS A 112 21.78 -5.02 1.08
N ILE A 113 20.52 -5.22 1.45
CA ILE A 113 19.52 -5.82 0.54
C ILE A 113 19.31 -4.93 -0.69
N VAL A 114 19.25 -3.61 -0.52
CA VAL A 114 19.11 -2.68 -1.65
C VAL A 114 20.33 -2.70 -2.55
N ASP A 115 21.54 -2.80 -2.00
CA ASP A 115 22.77 -2.97 -2.80
C ASP A 115 22.75 -4.28 -3.59
N GLU A 116 22.24 -5.36 -3.02
CA GLU A 116 22.04 -6.63 -3.74
C GLU A 116 21.03 -6.45 -4.89
N PHE A 117 19.91 -5.75 -4.68
CA PHE A 117 18.96 -5.42 -5.76
C PHE A 117 19.64 -4.66 -6.91
N VAL A 118 20.43 -3.63 -6.58
CA VAL A 118 21.18 -2.83 -7.57
C VAL A 118 22.17 -3.70 -8.32
N ALA A 119 22.92 -4.55 -7.63
CA ALA A 119 23.88 -5.47 -8.24
C ALA A 119 23.20 -6.49 -9.18
N ASN A 120 21.98 -6.92 -8.85
CA ASN A 120 21.16 -7.81 -9.68
C ASN A 120 20.47 -7.09 -10.85
N GLY A 121 20.65 -5.77 -10.99
CA GLY A 121 20.16 -4.99 -12.12
C GLY A 121 18.64 -4.73 -12.09
N VAL A 122 18.04 -4.52 -10.93
CA VAL A 122 16.63 -4.11 -10.83
C VAL A 122 16.43 -2.73 -11.47
N GLN A 123 15.27 -2.51 -12.06
CA GLN A 123 14.90 -1.24 -12.67
C GLN A 123 14.00 -0.38 -11.76
N GLY A 124 13.45 -0.96 -10.72
CA GLY A 124 12.65 -0.27 -9.71
C GLY A 124 12.68 -0.98 -8.37
N ILE A 125 12.49 -0.22 -7.28
CA ILE A 125 12.43 -0.77 -5.92
C ILE A 125 11.20 -0.19 -5.20
N ILE A 126 10.41 -1.07 -4.58
CA ILE A 126 9.27 -0.73 -3.75
C ILE A 126 9.65 -0.98 -2.29
N PHE A 127 9.56 0.05 -1.46
CA PHE A 127 9.78 -0.01 -0.01
C PHE A 127 8.42 -0.06 0.70
N ASN A 128 8.10 -1.18 1.34
CA ASN A 128 6.83 -1.34 2.04
C ASN A 128 7.00 -1.17 3.54
N ASP A 129 6.49 -0.07 4.07
CA ASP A 129 6.59 0.35 5.47
C ASP A 129 8.04 0.40 5.99
N CYS A 130 8.98 0.76 5.11
CA CYS A 130 10.39 0.87 5.42
C CYS A 130 10.71 2.29 5.84
N HIS A 131 11.22 2.45 7.06
CA HIS A 131 11.72 3.73 7.56
C HIS A 131 13.02 3.51 8.35
N PHE A 132 14.10 4.13 7.88
CA PHE A 132 15.40 4.14 8.54
C PHE A 132 16.17 5.41 8.15
N SER A 133 17.16 5.81 8.96
CA SER A 133 17.81 7.12 8.82
C SER A 133 18.53 7.32 7.48
N ALA A 134 19.05 6.26 6.87
CA ALA A 134 19.69 6.33 5.55
C ALA A 134 18.72 6.33 4.36
N LEU A 135 17.41 6.14 4.58
CA LEU A 135 16.46 5.93 3.47
C LEU A 135 16.49 7.08 2.46
N GLN A 136 16.52 8.33 2.92
CA GLN A 136 16.59 9.50 2.03
C GLN A 136 17.83 9.45 1.12
N ARG A 137 19.02 9.24 1.71
CA ARG A 137 20.27 9.17 0.94
C ARG A 137 20.26 8.01 -0.04
N LEU A 138 19.63 6.91 0.35
CA LEU A 138 19.48 5.74 -0.49
C LEU A 138 18.58 6.04 -1.71
N LEU A 139 17.44 6.68 -1.50
CA LEU A 139 16.53 7.10 -2.56
C LEU A 139 17.20 8.07 -3.54
N ASP A 140 17.99 9.04 -3.03
CA ASP A 140 18.77 9.97 -3.86
C ASP A 140 19.78 9.20 -4.75
N SER A 141 20.53 8.27 -4.16
CA SER A 141 21.50 7.42 -4.92
C SER A 141 20.81 6.53 -5.96
N LEU A 142 19.65 5.97 -5.66
CA LEU A 142 18.88 5.16 -6.62
C LEU A 142 18.36 6.01 -7.78
N ASN A 143 17.91 7.23 -7.49
CA ASN A 143 17.44 8.18 -8.50
C ASN A 143 18.59 8.59 -9.45
N GLU A 144 19.81 8.84 -8.95
CA GLU A 144 21.00 9.10 -9.76
C GLU A 144 21.34 7.94 -10.71
N LYS A 145 21.04 6.70 -10.29
CA LYS A 145 21.21 5.50 -11.10
C LYS A 145 20.03 5.22 -12.05
N ASN A 146 19.04 6.13 -12.12
CA ASN A 146 17.79 5.98 -12.88
C ASN A 146 16.99 4.72 -12.49
N ILE A 147 17.02 4.33 -11.22
CA ILE A 147 16.18 3.26 -10.65
C ILE A 147 14.92 3.92 -10.07
N TYR A 148 13.76 3.50 -10.56
CA TYR A 148 12.49 3.98 -10.03
C TYR A 148 12.28 3.53 -8.59
N THR A 149 11.73 4.42 -7.75
CA THR A 149 11.50 4.11 -6.33
C THR A 149 10.07 4.40 -5.94
N ALA A 150 9.49 3.54 -5.11
CA ALA A 150 8.16 3.74 -4.55
C ALA A 150 8.15 3.51 -3.04
N LEU A 151 7.38 4.32 -2.33
CA LEU A 151 7.11 4.16 -0.90
C LEU A 151 5.67 3.70 -0.70
N LEU A 152 5.48 2.64 0.09
CA LEU A 152 4.17 2.10 0.48
C LEU A 152 3.99 2.23 1.99
N ASN A 153 2.79 2.64 2.41
CA ASN A 153 2.40 2.87 3.80
C ASN A 153 3.15 3.99 4.52
N TYR A 154 4.16 4.57 3.90
CA TYR A 154 4.90 5.70 4.41
C TYR A 154 5.23 6.67 3.28
N ASP A 155 5.21 7.96 3.54
CA ASP A 155 5.70 9.01 2.63
C ASP A 155 6.15 10.23 3.43
N SER A 156 7.07 10.99 2.86
CA SER A 156 7.50 12.30 3.36
C SER A 156 7.78 13.21 2.18
N ASP A 157 7.35 14.46 2.27
CA ASP A 157 7.58 15.47 1.23
C ASP A 157 9.07 15.78 0.99
N GLN A 158 9.91 15.44 1.95
CA GLN A 158 11.36 15.60 1.84
C GLN A 158 12.04 14.48 1.03
N MET A 159 11.35 13.36 0.80
CA MET A 159 11.91 12.19 0.12
C MET A 159 11.70 12.24 -1.39
N LYS A 160 12.79 12.16 -2.16
CA LYS A 160 12.73 12.00 -3.60
C LYS A 160 12.44 10.55 -3.94
N ARG A 161 11.23 10.27 -4.41
CA ARG A 161 10.79 8.97 -4.93
C ARG A 161 9.99 9.20 -6.21
N SER A 162 9.83 8.14 -7.00
CA SER A 162 9.01 8.22 -8.22
C SER A 162 7.53 8.35 -7.87
N PHE A 163 7.05 7.60 -6.88
CA PHE A 163 5.68 7.72 -6.36
C PHE A 163 5.55 7.15 -4.95
N SER A 164 4.42 7.44 -4.31
CA SER A 164 4.04 6.85 -3.04
C SER A 164 2.56 6.42 -3.04
N MET A 165 2.27 5.36 -2.27
CA MET A 165 0.90 4.93 -1.95
C MET A 165 0.80 4.73 -0.44
N THR A 166 -0.01 5.56 0.21
CA THR A 166 -0.22 5.51 1.65
C THR A 166 -1.69 5.33 1.97
N ASN A 167 -1.98 4.83 3.16
CA ASN A 167 -3.34 4.87 3.67
C ASN A 167 -3.73 6.31 3.99
N ASP A 168 -5.02 6.63 3.85
CA ASP A 168 -5.56 7.87 4.41
C ASP A 168 -5.83 7.65 5.90
N TYR A 169 -4.80 7.96 6.71
CA TYR A 169 -4.87 7.75 8.16
C TYR A 169 -5.87 8.69 8.83
N GLU A 170 -6.14 9.88 8.28
CA GLU A 170 -7.18 10.77 8.79
C GLU A 170 -8.57 10.14 8.67
N ILE A 171 -8.88 9.59 7.48
CA ILE A 171 -10.14 8.89 7.28
C ILE A 171 -10.20 7.62 8.14
N ALA A 172 -9.10 6.87 8.25
CA ALA A 172 -9.05 5.66 9.07
C ALA A 172 -9.36 5.96 10.56
N ALA A 173 -8.72 6.99 11.08
CA ALA A 173 -8.92 7.45 12.46
C ALA A 173 -10.33 8.02 12.66
N GLY A 174 -10.84 8.83 11.71
CA GLY A 174 -12.19 9.38 11.74
C GLY A 174 -13.24 8.29 11.80
N LEU A 175 -13.14 7.25 10.95
CA LEU A 175 -14.06 6.10 10.98
C LEU A 175 -14.06 5.39 12.33
N ALA A 176 -12.90 5.25 12.98
CA ALA A 176 -12.82 4.65 14.31
C ALA A 176 -13.50 5.55 15.37
N CYS A 177 -13.24 6.85 15.33
CA CYS A 177 -13.88 7.81 16.22
C CYS A 177 -15.40 7.87 16.01
N ASP A 178 -15.88 7.78 14.76
CA ASP A 178 -17.31 7.69 14.47
C ASP A 178 -17.96 6.46 15.12
N ILE A 179 -17.31 5.29 15.06
CA ILE A 179 -17.80 4.07 15.72
C ILE A 179 -17.86 4.25 17.24
N PHE A 180 -16.80 4.80 17.84
CA PHE A 180 -16.78 5.06 19.28
C PHE A 180 -17.87 6.05 19.67
N LYS A 181 -18.05 7.14 18.93
CA LYS A 181 -19.11 8.13 19.22
C LYS A 181 -20.52 7.56 19.13
N MET A 182 -20.75 6.56 18.30
CA MET A 182 -22.04 5.86 18.23
C MET A 182 -22.29 4.91 19.41
N LYS A 183 -21.24 4.45 20.10
CA LYS A 183 -21.32 3.40 21.10
C LYS A 183 -20.97 3.85 22.52
N LEU A 184 -20.22 4.91 22.67
CA LEU A 184 -19.62 5.34 23.94
C LEU A 184 -20.06 6.76 24.32
N ASP A 185 -20.05 7.05 25.65
CA ASP A 185 -20.00 8.43 26.13
C ASP A 185 -18.60 9.02 25.90
N ILE A 186 -18.51 10.33 25.64
CA ILE A 186 -17.24 11.03 25.38
C ILE A 186 -16.24 10.96 26.54
N ARG A 187 -16.70 10.64 27.75
CA ARG A 187 -15.88 10.48 28.96
C ARG A 187 -15.35 9.09 29.16
N GLU A 188 -15.90 8.10 28.44
CA GLU A 188 -15.42 6.73 28.54
C GLU A 188 -14.01 6.63 28.00
N ARG A 189 -13.20 5.80 28.65
CA ARG A 189 -11.80 5.64 28.30
C ARG A 189 -11.64 4.81 27.02
N ILE A 190 -10.90 5.35 26.06
CA ILE A 190 -10.51 4.64 24.85
C ILE A 190 -9.02 4.30 24.95
N ILE A 191 -8.68 3.02 24.77
CA ILE A 191 -7.31 2.55 24.66
C ILE A 191 -6.97 2.41 23.18
N LEU A 192 -5.96 3.16 22.73
CA LEU A 192 -5.38 3.02 21.42
C LEU A 192 -4.09 2.18 21.50
N TYR A 193 -4.12 0.98 20.94
CA TYR A 193 -2.95 0.10 20.88
C TYR A 193 -2.37 0.09 19.47
N SER A 194 -1.11 0.53 19.35
CA SER A 194 -0.38 0.53 18.08
C SER A 194 1.11 0.32 18.34
N GLN A 195 1.72 -0.63 17.65
CA GLN A 195 3.17 -0.85 17.72
C GLN A 195 3.93 0.20 16.89
N ALA A 196 3.78 1.48 17.26
CA ALA A 196 4.37 2.61 16.54
C ALA A 196 5.90 2.57 16.48
N GLU A 197 6.57 1.90 17.44
CA GLU A 197 8.02 1.71 17.43
C GLU A 197 8.48 0.76 16.33
N ALA A 198 7.62 -0.20 15.94
CA ALA A 198 7.92 -1.18 14.91
C ALA A 198 7.55 -0.70 13.49
N SER A 199 6.71 0.35 13.38
CA SER A 199 6.12 0.77 12.12
C SER A 199 5.92 2.28 12.06
N TYR A 200 6.42 2.92 11.01
CA TYR A 200 6.19 4.35 10.80
C TYR A 200 4.74 4.66 10.45
N SER A 201 4.06 3.76 9.76
CA SER A 201 2.62 3.85 9.49
C SER A 201 1.81 3.88 10.78
N GLY A 202 2.22 3.10 11.78
CA GLY A 202 1.65 3.15 13.14
C GLY A 202 1.78 4.53 13.77
N LYS A 203 2.94 5.18 13.66
CA LYS A 203 3.15 6.54 14.16
C LYS A 203 2.24 7.55 13.46
N CYS A 204 2.16 7.53 12.13
CA CYS A 204 1.27 8.40 11.36
C CYS A 204 -0.20 8.21 11.77
N PHE A 205 -0.60 6.96 12.02
CA PHE A 205 -1.94 6.67 12.49
C PHE A 205 -2.22 7.22 13.89
N LEU A 206 -1.27 7.07 14.84
CA LEU A 206 -1.41 7.65 16.20
C LEU A 206 -1.62 9.15 16.16
N GLU A 207 -0.86 9.86 15.33
CA GLU A 207 -1.00 11.31 15.15
C GLU A 207 -2.37 11.68 14.57
N ALA A 208 -2.84 10.95 13.55
CA ALA A 208 -4.15 11.16 12.96
C ALA A 208 -5.28 10.86 13.98
N PHE A 209 -5.17 9.75 14.72
CA PHE A 209 -6.16 9.41 15.74
C PHE A 209 -6.24 10.46 16.84
N SER A 210 -5.12 10.99 17.30
CA SER A 210 -5.10 12.05 18.32
C SER A 210 -5.82 13.31 17.83
N ARG A 211 -5.64 13.69 16.54
CA ARG A 211 -6.38 14.82 15.95
C ARG A 211 -7.88 14.54 15.88
N GLN A 212 -8.26 13.39 15.33
CA GLN A 212 -9.66 12.99 15.16
C GLN A 212 -10.38 12.83 16.51
N ALA A 213 -9.73 12.26 17.51
CA ALA A 213 -10.27 12.14 18.86
C ALA A 213 -10.58 13.52 19.48
N ASN A 214 -9.70 14.50 19.30
CA ASN A 214 -9.94 15.88 19.73
C ASN A 214 -11.13 16.52 19.00
N GLU A 215 -11.25 16.33 17.68
CA GLU A 215 -12.39 16.82 16.88
C GLU A 215 -13.72 16.21 17.32
N HIS A 216 -13.69 14.94 17.75
CA HIS A 216 -14.88 14.22 18.29
C HIS A 216 -15.13 14.50 19.78
N HIS A 217 -14.26 15.29 20.42
CA HIS A 217 -14.34 15.67 21.83
C HIS A 217 -14.19 14.52 22.82
N PHE A 218 -13.45 13.47 22.48
CA PHE A 218 -13.10 12.45 23.45
C PHE A 218 -12.11 12.97 24.49
N GLU A 219 -12.41 12.80 25.77
CA GLU A 219 -11.67 13.39 26.88
C GLU A 219 -10.61 12.42 27.47
N ASN A 220 -10.78 11.12 27.27
CA ASN A 220 -9.98 10.09 27.96
C ASN A 220 -9.38 9.08 26.98
N ILE A 221 -8.20 9.41 26.44
CA ILE A 221 -7.46 8.55 25.50
C ILE A 221 -6.17 8.04 26.17
N THR A 222 -6.01 6.73 26.20
CA THR A 222 -4.77 6.08 26.64
C THR A 222 -4.09 5.46 25.43
N ILE A 223 -2.81 5.78 25.19
CA ILE A 223 -2.02 5.20 24.10
C ILE A 223 -1.10 4.14 24.70
N ALA A 224 -1.10 2.95 24.10
CA ALA A 224 -0.18 1.86 24.39
C ALA A 224 0.65 1.56 23.13
N SER A 225 1.98 1.73 23.21
CA SER A 225 2.90 1.57 22.10
C SER A 225 3.54 0.18 22.04
N SER A 226 3.38 -0.60 23.10
CA SER A 226 3.86 -1.96 23.18
C SER A 226 2.81 -2.93 23.73
N ARG A 227 3.03 -4.23 23.51
CA ARG A 227 2.17 -5.28 24.04
C ARG A 227 2.09 -5.21 25.58
N GLN A 228 3.22 -4.99 26.24
CA GLN A 228 3.28 -4.92 27.70
C GLN A 228 2.45 -3.74 28.22
N GLU A 229 2.68 -2.54 27.67
CA GLU A 229 1.90 -1.34 28.03
C GLU A 229 0.39 -1.55 27.82
N PHE A 230 0.00 -2.19 26.72
CA PHE A 230 -1.42 -2.45 26.46
C PHE A 230 -2.05 -3.28 27.57
N PHE A 231 -1.44 -4.40 27.95
CA PHE A 231 -1.99 -5.25 29.02
C PHE A 231 -1.85 -4.64 30.41
N ASP A 232 -0.86 -3.78 30.65
CA ASP A 232 -0.72 -3.03 31.90
C ASP A 232 -1.83 -1.97 32.07
N VAL A 233 -2.30 -1.34 30.98
CA VAL A 233 -3.36 -0.35 31.03
C VAL A 233 -4.76 -0.92 30.82
N MET A 234 -4.87 -2.21 30.42
CA MET A 234 -6.16 -2.89 30.28
C MET A 234 -6.82 -3.03 31.65
N ALA A 235 -7.87 -2.27 31.83
CA ALA A 235 -8.68 -2.30 33.04
C ALA A 235 -10.15 -2.44 32.65
N GLU A 236 -10.98 -2.80 33.65
CA GLU A 236 -12.43 -3.01 33.46
C GLU A 236 -13.20 -1.73 33.04
N ASP A 237 -12.59 -0.56 33.21
CA ASP A 237 -13.20 0.74 32.88
C ASP A 237 -12.97 1.21 31.43
N ALA A 238 -12.31 0.43 30.58
CA ALA A 238 -12.17 0.78 29.17
C ALA A 238 -13.50 0.61 28.43
N GLY A 239 -14.06 1.72 27.90
CA GLY A 239 -15.24 1.70 27.06
C GLY A 239 -14.93 1.27 25.63
N GLY A 240 -13.77 1.69 25.09
CA GLY A 240 -13.34 1.39 23.74
C GLY A 240 -11.88 0.97 23.63
N ILE A 241 -11.60 0.13 22.64
CA ILE A 241 -10.24 -0.29 22.27
C ILE A 241 -10.13 -0.18 20.77
N TYR A 242 -9.10 0.53 20.29
CA TYR A 242 -8.67 0.42 18.90
C TYR A 242 -7.30 -0.24 18.81
N VAL A 243 -7.22 -1.35 18.08
CA VAL A 243 -5.95 -2.02 17.78
C VAL A 243 -5.54 -1.71 16.35
N ALA A 244 -4.52 -0.87 16.21
CA ALA A 244 -3.99 -0.43 14.93
C ALA A 244 -2.53 -0.89 14.77
N HIS A 245 -2.17 -1.44 13.61
CA HIS A 245 -0.79 -1.83 13.30
C HIS A 245 -0.17 -2.76 14.37
N ALA A 246 -0.98 -3.68 14.90
CA ALA A 246 -0.57 -4.68 15.88
C ALA A 246 -1.46 -5.92 15.76
N SER A 247 -1.01 -7.03 16.34
CA SER A 247 -1.82 -8.25 16.38
C SER A 247 -2.98 -8.12 17.37
N TYR A 248 -4.20 -8.06 16.88
CA TYR A 248 -5.41 -7.96 17.69
C TYR A 248 -6.00 -9.32 18.11
N LEU A 249 -5.53 -10.44 17.58
CA LEU A 249 -6.08 -11.77 17.90
C LEU A 249 -5.90 -12.13 19.39
N GLU A 250 -4.78 -11.69 19.98
CA GLU A 250 -4.54 -11.86 21.40
C GLU A 250 -5.51 -11.00 22.24
N VAL A 251 -5.77 -9.78 21.80
CA VAL A 251 -6.77 -8.88 22.43
C VAL A 251 -8.17 -9.51 22.38
N CYS A 252 -8.56 -10.07 21.23
CA CYS A 252 -9.83 -10.79 21.11
C CYS A 252 -9.93 -11.96 22.09
N SER A 253 -8.85 -12.75 22.19
CA SER A 253 -8.79 -13.88 23.13
C SER A 253 -8.85 -13.44 24.60
N TYR A 254 -8.20 -12.33 24.92
CA TYR A 254 -8.24 -11.72 26.24
C TYR A 254 -9.66 -11.25 26.60
N LEU A 255 -10.31 -10.51 25.72
CA LEU A 255 -11.68 -10.02 25.93
C LEU A 255 -12.66 -11.17 26.17
N LYS A 256 -12.60 -12.21 25.35
CA LYS A 256 -13.46 -13.41 25.53
C LYS A 256 -13.23 -14.12 26.85
N LYS A 257 -12.02 -14.07 27.39
CA LYS A 257 -11.68 -14.75 28.64
C LYS A 257 -12.12 -13.96 29.87
N TYR A 258 -12.03 -12.64 29.84
CA TYR A 258 -12.15 -11.81 31.04
C TYR A 258 -13.39 -10.92 31.06
N PHE A 259 -14.12 -10.77 29.95
CA PHE A 259 -15.31 -9.93 29.87
C PHE A 259 -16.53 -10.74 29.44
N ALA A 260 -17.68 -10.45 30.05
CA ALA A 260 -18.98 -10.91 29.54
C ALA A 260 -19.30 -10.15 28.23
N PRO A 261 -19.97 -10.79 27.26
CA PRO A 261 -20.25 -10.16 25.94
C PRO A 261 -20.94 -8.79 26.03
N GLU A 262 -21.81 -8.62 27.01
CA GLU A 262 -22.58 -7.38 27.26
C GLU A 262 -21.77 -6.26 27.95
N HIS A 263 -20.63 -6.59 28.53
CA HIS A 263 -19.79 -5.66 29.30
C HIS A 263 -18.38 -5.48 28.71
N LYS A 264 -18.11 -6.09 27.54
CA LYS A 264 -16.82 -5.91 26.89
C LYS A 264 -16.67 -4.50 26.31
N PRO A 265 -15.44 -3.95 26.24
CA PRO A 265 -15.18 -2.74 25.49
C PRO A 265 -15.59 -2.86 24.01
N CYS A 266 -15.96 -1.74 23.39
CA CYS A 266 -16.13 -1.68 21.94
C CYS A 266 -14.77 -1.88 21.27
N LEU A 267 -14.61 -2.96 20.49
CA LEU A 267 -13.34 -3.30 19.84
C LEU A 267 -13.37 -2.93 18.36
N VAL A 268 -12.54 -1.97 17.99
CA VAL A 268 -12.22 -1.61 16.59
C VAL A 268 -10.82 -2.08 16.25
N VAL A 269 -10.62 -2.69 15.07
CA VAL A 269 -9.32 -3.22 14.64
C VAL A 269 -8.96 -2.76 13.24
N SER A 270 -7.64 -2.70 12.94
CA SER A 270 -7.16 -2.49 11.59
C SER A 270 -6.99 -3.82 10.86
N ASP A 271 -7.48 -3.84 9.62
CA ASP A 271 -7.44 -4.93 8.68
C ASP A 271 -8.15 -6.22 9.14
N ILE A 272 -8.33 -7.17 8.25
CA ILE A 272 -8.98 -8.45 8.55
C ILE A 272 -8.09 -9.61 8.10
N TYR A 273 -8.05 -10.64 8.93
CA TYR A 273 -7.34 -11.89 8.70
C TYR A 273 -8.32 -13.06 8.83
N GLU A 274 -8.06 -14.16 8.14
CA GLU A 274 -8.93 -15.37 8.19
C GLU A 274 -9.17 -15.83 9.63
N GLN A 275 -8.15 -15.74 10.51
CA GLN A 275 -8.23 -16.11 11.92
C GLN A 275 -9.15 -15.21 12.76
N ALA A 276 -9.48 -14.02 12.26
CA ALA A 276 -10.37 -13.08 12.94
C ALA A 276 -11.85 -13.37 12.72
N ALA A 277 -12.20 -14.15 11.69
CA ALA A 277 -13.58 -14.42 11.32
C ALA A 277 -14.46 -14.89 12.50
N PRO A 278 -14.05 -15.83 13.38
CA PRO A 278 -14.86 -16.23 14.54
C PRO A 278 -15.16 -15.09 15.51
N PHE A 279 -14.24 -14.13 15.67
CA PHE A 279 -14.39 -12.98 16.56
C PHE A 279 -15.30 -11.88 15.98
N VAL A 280 -15.44 -11.84 14.65
CA VAL A 280 -16.44 -10.98 14.00
C VAL A 280 -17.83 -11.61 14.11
N GLU A 281 -17.92 -12.94 13.89
CA GLU A 281 -19.20 -13.66 13.95
C GLU A 281 -19.84 -13.64 15.34
N ASP A 282 -19.04 -13.78 16.40
CA ASP A 282 -19.54 -13.76 17.77
C ASP A 282 -19.66 -12.36 18.38
N GLY A 283 -19.27 -11.32 17.62
CA GLY A 283 -19.37 -9.91 18.06
C GLY A 283 -18.27 -9.48 19.01
N THR A 284 -17.18 -10.23 19.16
CA THR A 284 -15.99 -9.77 19.90
C THR A 284 -15.38 -8.55 19.23
N ILE A 285 -15.24 -8.56 17.89
CA ILE A 285 -14.86 -7.42 17.07
C ILE A 285 -16.12 -6.68 16.62
N ASP A 286 -16.23 -5.41 16.94
CA ASP A 286 -17.37 -4.55 16.60
C ASP A 286 -17.25 -3.94 15.20
N ALA A 287 -16.03 -3.53 14.81
CA ALA A 287 -15.76 -2.91 13.53
C ALA A 287 -14.31 -3.12 13.09
N ILE A 288 -14.09 -3.08 11.78
CA ILE A 288 -12.77 -3.24 11.15
C ILE A 288 -12.54 -2.08 10.21
N ILE A 289 -11.41 -1.40 10.33
CA ILE A 289 -10.94 -0.39 9.39
C ILE A 289 -9.99 -1.07 8.41
N TYR A 290 -10.50 -1.42 7.23
CA TYR A 290 -9.78 -2.21 6.25
C TYR A 290 -8.99 -1.34 5.28
N GLN A 291 -7.66 -1.44 5.31
CA GLN A 291 -6.72 -0.64 4.53
C GLN A 291 -6.41 -1.21 3.14
N LYS A 292 -6.91 -2.38 2.80
CA LYS A 292 -6.76 -3.04 1.50
C LYS A 292 -5.30 -3.39 1.13
N PRO A 293 -4.51 -4.02 2.01
CA PRO A 293 -3.07 -4.23 1.79
C PRO A 293 -2.76 -5.00 0.50
N GLN A 294 -3.55 -6.02 0.17
CA GLN A 294 -3.39 -6.77 -1.08
C GLN A 294 -3.60 -5.89 -2.32
N LYS A 295 -4.63 -5.03 -2.32
CA LYS A 295 -4.90 -4.12 -3.44
C LYS A 295 -3.82 -3.05 -3.57
N GLN A 296 -3.35 -2.52 -2.46
CA GLN A 296 -2.26 -1.55 -2.44
C GLN A 296 -0.99 -2.09 -3.11
N ALA A 297 -0.53 -3.27 -2.68
CA ALA A 297 0.65 -3.91 -3.24
C ALA A 297 0.48 -4.22 -4.74
N PHE A 298 -0.70 -4.71 -5.12
CA PHE A 298 -1.03 -4.96 -6.52
C PHE A 298 -0.99 -3.67 -7.36
N ASP A 299 -1.65 -2.59 -6.92
CA ASP A 299 -1.69 -1.31 -7.62
C ASP A 299 -0.28 -0.69 -7.72
N ALA A 300 0.53 -0.80 -6.67
CA ALA A 300 1.90 -0.31 -6.66
C ALA A 300 2.81 -1.07 -7.63
N ALA A 301 2.66 -2.39 -7.70
CA ALA A 301 3.39 -3.21 -8.66
C ALA A 301 3.06 -2.83 -10.11
N LEU A 302 1.78 -2.59 -10.42
CA LEU A 302 1.36 -2.12 -11.74
C LEU A 302 1.87 -0.70 -12.02
N ALA A 303 1.80 0.21 -11.05
CA ALA A 303 2.32 1.57 -11.19
C ALA A 303 3.83 1.57 -11.45
N MET A 304 4.60 0.73 -10.73
CA MET A 304 6.04 0.57 -10.96
C MET A 304 6.35 0.02 -12.35
N TYR A 305 5.60 -0.99 -12.79
CA TYR A 305 5.74 -1.50 -14.16
C TYR A 305 5.50 -0.40 -15.21
N HIS A 306 4.41 0.39 -15.07
CA HIS A 306 4.12 1.48 -15.99
C HIS A 306 5.19 2.58 -15.94
N ALA A 307 5.67 2.94 -14.75
CA ALA A 307 6.76 3.91 -14.61
C ALA A 307 8.01 3.47 -15.37
N ILE A 308 8.45 2.23 -15.21
CA ILE A 308 9.62 1.67 -15.89
C ILE A 308 9.39 1.55 -17.40
N PHE A 309 8.21 1.08 -17.82
CA PHE A 309 7.90 0.81 -19.21
C PHE A 309 7.61 2.07 -20.03
N GLU A 310 6.89 3.02 -19.46
CA GLU A 310 6.41 4.25 -20.12
C GLU A 310 7.31 5.45 -19.84
N GLY A 311 8.19 5.36 -18.83
CA GLY A 311 9.06 6.45 -18.41
C GLY A 311 8.35 7.58 -17.68
N SER A 312 7.13 7.33 -17.19
CA SER A 312 6.31 8.31 -16.48
C SER A 312 5.48 7.68 -15.37
N VAL A 313 5.21 8.45 -14.34
CA VAL A 313 4.34 8.07 -13.22
C VAL A 313 3.01 8.80 -13.36
N ALA A 314 1.91 8.07 -13.34
CA ALA A 314 0.58 8.64 -13.50
C ALA A 314 0.14 9.51 -12.31
N GLU A 315 0.51 9.12 -11.10
CA GLU A 315 0.19 9.81 -9.86
C GLU A 315 1.35 9.69 -8.87
N GLU A 316 1.97 10.80 -8.50
CA GLU A 316 3.14 10.80 -7.60
C GLU A 316 2.78 10.48 -6.15
N LYS A 317 1.59 10.82 -5.70
CA LYS A 317 1.09 10.56 -4.34
C LYS A 317 -0.34 10.06 -4.41
N LYS A 318 -0.54 8.83 -3.99
CA LYS A 318 -1.86 8.20 -3.92
C LYS A 318 -2.24 7.86 -2.49
N LYS A 319 -3.35 8.39 -2.02
CA LYS A 319 -3.96 7.99 -0.75
C LYS A 319 -5.02 6.91 -0.99
N ILE A 320 -4.95 5.84 -0.22
CA ILE A 320 -5.91 4.75 -0.24
C ILE A 320 -6.96 5.00 0.82
N ILE A 321 -8.19 5.20 0.39
CA ILE A 321 -9.33 5.37 1.29
C ILE A 321 -9.66 4.02 1.91
N PRO A 322 -9.64 3.89 3.26
CA PRO A 322 -10.01 2.66 3.95
C PRO A 322 -11.50 2.37 3.81
N LEU A 323 -11.90 1.15 4.13
CA LEU A 323 -13.30 0.75 4.21
C LEU A 323 -13.66 0.38 5.64
N LEU A 324 -14.87 0.75 6.06
CA LEU A 324 -15.47 0.23 7.28
C LEU A 324 -16.09 -1.14 6.99
N LEU A 325 -15.59 -2.17 7.66
CA LEU A 325 -16.17 -3.51 7.62
C LEU A 325 -16.88 -3.81 8.94
N LEU A 326 -18.05 -4.40 8.82
CA LEU A 326 -18.88 -4.87 9.90
C LEU A 326 -19.21 -6.35 9.66
N LYS A 327 -19.85 -7.02 10.62
CA LYS A 327 -20.32 -8.40 10.49
C LYS A 327 -21.09 -8.67 9.19
N SER A 328 -21.82 -7.69 8.67
CA SER A 328 -22.63 -7.85 7.45
C SER A 328 -21.86 -7.88 6.14
N ASN A 329 -20.60 -7.40 6.10
CA ASN A 329 -19.87 -7.23 4.83
C ASN A 329 -18.43 -7.75 4.83
N TYR A 330 -17.86 -8.12 5.98
CA TYR A 330 -16.44 -8.47 6.11
C TYR A 330 -16.02 -9.70 5.27
N GLN A 331 -16.92 -10.69 5.10
CA GLN A 331 -16.64 -11.93 4.39
C GLN A 331 -16.18 -11.74 2.93
N LYS A 332 -16.52 -10.59 2.31
CA LYS A 332 -16.09 -10.25 0.95
C LYS A 332 -14.61 -9.89 0.84
N TYR A 333 -13.93 -9.74 1.97
CA TYR A 333 -12.56 -9.22 2.06
C TYR A 333 -11.57 -10.19 2.73
N LEU A 334 -12.04 -11.39 3.07
CA LEU A 334 -11.22 -12.52 3.52
C LEU A 334 -10.50 -13.25 2.39
#